data_e815152a8eec22cd1c08478dcf08843d
#
_entry.id   e815152a8eec22cd1c08478dcf08843d
#
_cell.length_a   1.000
_cell.length_b   1.000
_cell.length_c   1.000
_cell.angle_alpha   90.00
_cell.angle_beta   90.00
_cell.angle_gamma   90.00
#
_symmetry.space_group_name_H-M   'P 1'
#
loop_
_entity.id
_entity.type
_entity.pdbx_description
1 polymer ?
#
loop_
_entity_poly.entity_id
_entity_poly.type
_entity_poly.pdbx_seq_one_letter_code
_entity_poly.pdbx_strand_id
1 'polypeptide(L)'
;MLLKENIALSVGLSFFRYICRSKITNTKYNNRIMFSGIVEEAAEVVALQSDKGNLHLTMRCSFVNELKIDQSVAHNGVCLTVVSMTEDTYTVTAIKETLERSNLGCLKVGDKVNLERSMLMNGRLDGHIVQGHVDQTAVCTEVREADGSWYYTFEYAFDKEKARQGYMTVEKGSVCVNGVSLTVCNSRDNSFQVAIIPYTHDNTNFCQIAKGTVVNLEFDIVGKYISKMMRYE
;
A
#
# COMPACT_ATOMS: atom_id res chain seq x y z
N MET A 1 -3.87 -2.60 -39.69
CA MET A 1 -3.14 -3.01 -38.49
C MET A 1 -2.31 -1.85 -37.89
N LEU A 2 -1.95 -0.82 -38.63
CA LEU A 2 -1.15 0.33 -38.15
C LEU A 2 -1.92 1.47 -37.45
N LEU A 3 -3.26 1.47 -37.48
CA LEU A 3 -4.10 2.51 -36.85
C LEU A 3 -4.40 2.27 -35.36
N LYS A 4 -4.29 1.04 -34.87
CA LYS A 4 -4.59 0.70 -33.45
C LYS A 4 -3.45 1.05 -32.50
N GLU A 5 -2.19 1.03 -32.95
CA GLU A 5 -1.03 1.36 -32.10
C GLU A 5 -0.92 2.86 -31.75
N ASN A 6 -1.43 3.74 -32.64
CA ASN A 6 -1.35 5.18 -32.40
C ASN A 6 -2.40 5.70 -31.39
N ILE A 7 -3.47 4.98 -31.15
CA ILE A 7 -4.54 5.42 -30.22
C ILE A 7 -4.12 5.17 -28.76
N ALA A 8 -3.47 4.04 -28.46
CA ALA A 8 -3.02 3.72 -27.11
C ALA A 8 -1.93 4.69 -26.60
N LEU A 9 -1.01 5.09 -27.48
CA LEU A 9 0.01 6.08 -27.13
C LEU A 9 -0.58 7.51 -26.95
N SER A 10 -1.61 7.88 -27.70
CA SER A 10 -2.24 9.21 -27.58
C SER A 10 -3.07 9.36 -26.32
N VAL A 11 -3.74 8.30 -25.85
CA VAL A 11 -4.54 8.30 -24.61
C VAL A 11 -3.65 8.36 -23.38
N GLY A 12 -2.54 7.61 -23.36
CA GLY A 12 -1.56 7.66 -22.25
C GLY A 12 -0.92 9.06 -22.11
N LEU A 13 -0.54 9.69 -23.22
CA LEU A 13 0.04 11.04 -23.23
C LEU A 13 -0.99 12.13 -22.87
N SER A 14 -2.28 11.96 -23.23
CA SER A 14 -3.35 12.89 -22.86
C SER A 14 -3.66 12.81 -21.36
N PHE A 15 -3.66 11.62 -20.76
CA PHE A 15 -3.88 11.43 -19.33
C PHE A 15 -2.74 12.05 -18.50
N PHE A 16 -1.49 11.84 -18.91
CA PHE A 16 -0.32 12.48 -18.27
C PHE A 16 -0.33 14.01 -18.41
N ARG A 17 -0.71 14.54 -19.58
CA ARG A 17 -0.84 15.98 -19.81
C ARG A 17 -2.00 16.62 -19.03
N TYR A 18 -3.08 15.89 -18.78
CA TYR A 18 -4.19 16.38 -17.96
C TYR A 18 -3.78 16.53 -16.48
N ILE A 19 -3.02 15.58 -15.96
CA ILE A 19 -2.48 15.66 -14.58
C ILE A 19 -1.47 16.83 -14.45
N CYS A 20 -0.63 17.07 -15.45
CA CYS A 20 0.38 18.14 -15.41
C CYS A 20 -0.14 19.55 -15.73
N ARG A 21 -1.36 19.72 -16.27
CA ARG A 21 -1.89 21.02 -16.71
C ARG A 21 -2.88 21.70 -15.76
N SER A 22 -3.31 21.08 -14.69
CA SER A 22 -4.16 21.74 -13.70
C SER A 22 -3.35 22.82 -12.98
N LYS A 23 -3.48 24.07 -13.42
CA LYS A 23 -3.00 25.25 -12.66
C LYS A 23 -3.66 25.23 -11.29
N ILE A 24 -2.87 25.01 -10.26
CA ILE A 24 -3.28 25.05 -8.88
C ILE A 24 -3.55 26.52 -8.52
N THR A 25 -4.80 26.94 -8.61
CA THR A 25 -5.27 28.12 -7.90
C THR A 25 -5.48 27.69 -6.44
N ASN A 26 -4.97 28.49 -5.55
CA ASN A 26 -4.96 28.32 -4.09
C ASN A 26 -6.41 28.20 -3.55
N THR A 27 -6.97 27.02 -3.55
CA THR A 27 -8.27 26.70 -2.95
C THR A 27 -8.09 25.49 -2.04
N LYS A 28 -8.62 25.55 -0.83
CA LYS A 28 -8.74 24.46 0.15
C LYS A 28 -9.45 23.26 -0.50
N TYR A 29 -8.77 22.42 -1.26
CA TYR A 29 -9.36 21.22 -1.87
C TYR A 29 -8.45 20.03 -1.75
N ASN A 30 -8.98 19.06 -1.01
CA ASN A 30 -8.75 17.62 -1.07
C ASN A 30 -7.32 17.22 -1.47
N ASN A 31 -6.51 16.96 -0.47
CA ASN A 31 -5.37 16.08 -0.59
C ASN A 31 -5.88 14.80 -1.26
N ARG A 32 -5.61 14.63 -2.56
CA ARG A 32 -5.73 13.32 -3.16
C ARG A 32 -4.67 12.47 -2.48
N ILE A 33 -5.13 11.57 -1.64
CA ILE A 33 -4.31 10.69 -0.85
C ILE A 33 -3.63 9.76 -1.83
N MET A 34 -2.32 9.85 -1.94
CA MET A 34 -1.48 8.96 -2.73
C MET A 34 -0.21 8.70 -1.93
N PHE A 35 0.25 7.46 -2.00
CA PHE A 35 1.48 6.98 -1.38
C PHE A 35 2.39 6.42 -2.49
N SER A 36 3.64 6.22 -2.17
CA SER A 36 4.64 5.65 -3.09
C SER A 36 4.99 4.20 -2.75
N GLY A 37 4.62 3.73 -1.56
CA GLY A 37 5.04 2.46 -1.02
C GLY A 37 6.49 2.48 -0.51
N ILE A 38 6.99 3.67 -0.18
CA ILE A 38 8.27 3.87 0.49
C ILE A 38 8.00 4.14 1.97
N VAL A 39 8.24 3.13 2.79
CA VAL A 39 8.02 3.21 4.24
C VAL A 39 9.00 4.20 4.86
N GLU A 40 8.47 5.13 5.67
CA GLU A 40 9.29 6.11 6.39
C GLU A 40 9.75 5.55 7.74
N GLU A 41 8.93 4.75 8.41
CA GLU A 41 9.23 4.16 9.71
C GLU A 41 8.39 2.90 9.96
N ALA A 42 8.99 1.88 10.59
CA ALA A 42 8.28 0.77 11.22
C ALA A 42 7.99 1.13 12.69
N ALA A 43 6.84 1.73 12.94
CA ALA A 43 6.46 2.34 14.21
C ALA A 43 5.73 1.37 15.13
N GLU A 44 5.71 1.67 16.43
CA GLU A 44 5.12 0.84 17.47
C GLU A 44 3.65 1.19 17.71
N VAL A 45 2.82 0.17 17.82
CA VAL A 45 1.46 0.26 18.35
C VAL A 45 1.53 0.42 19.86
N VAL A 46 1.11 1.57 20.41
CA VAL A 46 1.17 1.83 21.85
C VAL A 46 -0.17 1.64 22.56
N ALA A 47 -1.28 1.74 21.84
CA ALA A 47 -2.60 1.42 22.39
C ALA A 47 -3.57 0.97 21.28
N LEU A 48 -4.51 0.11 21.65
CA LEU A 48 -5.62 -0.34 20.82
C LEU A 48 -6.91 -0.23 21.64
N GLN A 49 -7.91 0.46 21.10
CA GLN A 49 -9.20 0.63 21.76
C GLN A 49 -10.33 0.33 20.78
N SER A 50 -11.17 -0.67 21.11
CA SER A 50 -12.36 -0.99 20.33
C SER A 50 -13.53 -0.07 20.72
N ASP A 51 -14.24 0.46 19.73
CA ASP A 51 -15.47 1.22 19.90
C ASP A 51 -16.49 0.89 18.80
N LYS A 52 -17.61 0.27 19.17
CA LYS A 52 -18.77 -0.04 18.29
C LYS A 52 -18.39 -0.67 16.94
N GLY A 53 -17.41 -1.59 16.97
CA GLY A 53 -16.91 -2.28 15.77
C GLY A 53 -15.77 -1.55 15.02
N ASN A 54 -15.39 -0.36 15.45
CA ASN A 54 -14.19 0.33 15.02
C ASN A 54 -13.01 -0.02 15.96
N LEU A 55 -11.80 0.22 15.47
CA LEU A 55 -10.57 0.09 16.25
C LEU A 55 -9.80 1.41 16.17
N HIS A 56 -9.58 2.03 17.32
CA HIS A 56 -8.65 3.16 17.44
C HIS A 56 -7.24 2.60 17.67
N LEU A 57 -6.33 2.95 16.78
CA LEU A 57 -4.91 2.60 16.85
C LEU A 57 -4.12 3.83 17.26
N THR A 58 -3.39 3.74 18.36
CA THR A 58 -2.46 4.80 18.78
C THR A 58 -1.04 4.35 18.47
N MET A 59 -0.34 5.18 17.72
CA MET A 59 1.00 4.93 17.20
C MET A 59 1.99 5.89 17.81
N ARG A 60 3.21 5.43 18.06
CA ARG A 60 4.37 6.26 18.37
C ARG A 60 5.33 6.25 17.19
N CYS A 61 5.65 7.42 16.65
CA CYS A 61 6.64 7.53 15.56
C CYS A 61 7.47 8.81 15.69
N SER A 62 8.60 8.84 15.00
CA SER A 62 9.56 9.95 15.08
C SER A 62 9.03 11.26 14.48
N PHE A 63 8.09 11.18 13.53
CA PHE A 63 7.55 12.33 12.80
C PHE A 63 6.18 12.82 13.30
N VAL A 64 5.77 12.47 14.53
CA VAL A 64 4.47 12.92 15.12
C VAL A 64 4.33 14.44 15.01
N ASN A 65 5.37 15.20 15.34
CA ASN A 65 5.35 16.67 15.32
C ASN A 65 5.14 17.29 13.93
N GLU A 66 5.29 16.49 12.85
CA GLU A 66 5.07 16.92 11.48
C GLU A 66 3.66 16.56 10.97
N LEU A 67 2.89 15.79 11.76
CA LEU A 67 1.52 15.41 11.43
C LEU A 67 0.52 16.51 11.79
N LYS A 68 -0.68 16.39 11.25
CA LYS A 68 -1.84 17.24 11.55
C LYS A 68 -3.09 16.38 11.64
N ILE A 69 -4.06 16.81 12.44
CA ILE A 69 -5.41 16.23 12.39
C ILE A 69 -5.95 16.35 10.96
N ASP A 70 -6.74 15.37 10.52
CA ASP A 70 -7.26 15.20 9.16
C ASP A 70 -6.20 14.83 8.10
N GLN A 71 -4.95 14.64 8.48
CA GLN A 71 -3.93 14.12 7.57
C GLN A 71 -4.05 12.61 7.41
N SER A 72 -3.73 12.12 6.22
CA SER A 72 -3.68 10.68 5.93
C SER A 72 -2.28 10.12 6.10
N VAL A 73 -2.22 8.98 6.75
CA VAL A 73 -1.01 8.16 6.93
C VAL A 73 -1.37 6.72 6.56
N ALA A 74 -0.52 6.04 5.83
CA ALA A 74 -0.66 4.61 5.54
C ALA A 74 -0.11 3.78 6.72
N HIS A 75 -0.87 2.77 7.14
CA HIS A 75 -0.54 1.84 8.22
C HIS A 75 -0.53 0.42 7.65
N ASN A 76 0.61 -0.20 7.49
CA ASN A 76 0.75 -1.44 6.71
C ASN A 76 0.03 -1.35 5.36
N GLY A 77 0.14 -0.19 4.67
CA GLY A 77 -0.54 0.07 3.40
C GLY A 77 -2.02 0.42 3.51
N VAL A 78 -2.60 0.55 4.71
CA VAL A 78 -3.97 1.01 4.91
C VAL A 78 -3.97 2.51 5.17
N CYS A 79 -4.61 3.28 4.30
CA CYS A 79 -4.79 4.71 4.48
C CYS A 79 -5.78 5.00 5.59
N LEU A 80 -5.32 5.67 6.64
CA LEU A 80 -6.15 6.11 7.76
C LEU A 80 -5.91 7.58 8.07
N THR A 81 -6.95 8.23 8.59
CA THR A 81 -6.92 9.65 8.94
C THR A 81 -6.55 9.84 10.40
N VAL A 82 -5.65 10.77 10.68
CA VAL A 82 -5.27 11.18 12.04
C VAL A 82 -6.46 11.88 12.70
N VAL A 83 -6.95 11.34 13.82
CA VAL A 83 -8.11 11.87 14.55
C VAL A 83 -7.75 12.57 15.86
N SER A 84 -6.61 12.22 16.46
CA SER A 84 -6.09 12.90 17.64
C SER A 84 -4.58 12.76 17.73
N MET A 85 -3.94 13.64 18.49
CA MET A 85 -2.49 13.67 18.66
C MET A 85 -2.14 14.10 20.08
N THR A 86 -1.00 13.62 20.56
CA THR A 86 -0.30 14.10 21.75
C THR A 86 1.09 14.59 21.34
N GLU A 87 1.98 14.80 22.29
CA GLU A 87 3.35 15.24 22.04
C GLU A 87 4.17 14.16 21.29
N ASP A 88 3.94 12.87 21.58
CA ASP A 88 4.74 11.74 21.09
C ASP A 88 3.94 10.64 20.38
N THR A 89 2.62 10.76 20.33
CA THR A 89 1.73 9.76 19.71
C THR A 89 0.62 10.41 18.90
N TYR A 90 0.06 9.64 17.97
CA TYR A 90 -1.16 9.99 17.27
C TYR A 90 -2.12 8.80 17.21
N THR A 91 -3.39 9.06 17.01
CA THR A 91 -4.42 8.03 16.91
C THR A 91 -5.13 8.13 15.57
N VAL A 92 -5.39 6.97 14.99
CA VAL A 92 -6.23 6.80 13.79
C VAL A 92 -7.37 5.82 14.10
N THR A 93 -8.41 5.82 13.26
CA THR A 93 -9.55 4.93 13.43
C THR A 93 -9.73 4.04 12.20
N ALA A 94 -9.67 2.73 12.39
CA ALA A 94 -10.05 1.75 11.38
C ALA A 94 -11.50 1.31 11.59
N ILE A 95 -12.33 1.43 10.56
CA ILE A 95 -13.73 0.99 10.59
C ILE A 95 -13.81 -0.53 10.35
N LYS A 96 -14.95 -1.13 10.66
CA LYS A 96 -15.15 -2.59 10.55
C LYS A 96 -14.76 -3.14 9.18
N GLU A 97 -15.15 -2.50 8.07
CA GLU A 97 -14.78 -2.96 6.71
C GLU A 97 -13.25 -3.01 6.52
N THR A 98 -12.54 -2.00 7.01
CA THR A 98 -11.07 -1.94 6.98
C THR A 98 -10.44 -3.10 7.75
N LEU A 99 -10.98 -3.41 8.92
CA LEU A 99 -10.50 -4.52 9.77
C LEU A 99 -10.75 -5.89 9.13
N GLU A 100 -11.86 -6.05 8.41
CA GLU A 100 -12.20 -7.30 7.71
C GLU A 100 -11.33 -7.55 6.47
N ARG A 101 -10.81 -6.48 5.84
CA ARG A 101 -9.99 -6.56 4.62
C ARG A 101 -8.49 -6.53 4.86
N SER A 102 -8.07 -6.19 6.07
CA SER A 102 -6.66 -5.97 6.37
C SER A 102 -6.19 -6.75 7.59
N ASN A 103 -4.88 -6.76 7.82
CA ASN A 103 -4.28 -7.36 9.00
C ASN A 103 -4.35 -6.45 10.24
N LEU A 104 -4.94 -5.25 10.16
CA LEU A 104 -4.99 -4.32 11.29
C LEU A 104 -5.79 -4.85 12.47
N GLY A 105 -6.81 -5.68 12.22
CA GLY A 105 -7.59 -6.33 13.28
C GLY A 105 -6.83 -7.38 14.08
N CYS A 106 -5.65 -7.82 13.60
CA CYS A 106 -4.79 -8.80 14.28
C CYS A 106 -3.67 -8.17 15.10
N LEU A 107 -3.51 -6.84 15.04
CA LEU A 107 -2.44 -6.12 15.74
C LEU A 107 -2.58 -6.21 17.26
N LYS A 108 -1.43 -6.15 17.92
CA LYS A 108 -1.28 -6.09 19.38
C LYS A 108 -0.42 -4.89 19.75
N VAL A 109 -0.56 -4.44 20.99
CA VAL A 109 0.35 -3.43 21.56
C VAL A 109 1.78 -3.98 21.54
N GLY A 110 2.71 -3.18 21.05
CA GLY A 110 4.11 -3.55 20.81
C GLY A 110 4.42 -4.02 19.38
N ASP A 111 3.42 -4.33 18.56
CA ASP A 111 3.65 -4.70 17.16
C ASP A 111 4.20 -3.52 16.36
N LYS A 112 5.01 -3.84 15.34
CA LYS A 112 5.53 -2.86 14.38
C LYS A 112 4.64 -2.73 13.16
N VAL A 113 4.29 -1.50 12.82
CA VAL A 113 3.46 -1.15 11.66
C VAL A 113 4.25 -0.23 10.75
N ASN A 114 4.32 -0.57 9.48
CA ASN A 114 4.94 0.29 8.46
C ASN A 114 4.11 1.55 8.26
N LEU A 115 4.72 2.70 8.39
CA LEU A 115 4.11 4.00 8.21
C LEU A 115 4.67 4.73 7.00
N GLU A 116 3.78 5.38 6.25
CA GLU A 116 4.12 6.31 5.18
C GLU A 116 3.13 7.47 5.21
N ARG A 117 3.63 8.72 5.21
CA ARG A 117 2.78 9.90 5.05
C ARG A 117 2.36 10.07 3.59
N SER A 118 1.20 10.65 3.36
CA SER A 118 0.77 10.97 2.00
C SER A 118 1.78 11.86 1.27
N MET A 119 2.03 11.55 -0.01
CA MET A 119 2.99 12.26 -0.85
C MET A 119 2.65 13.74 -1.00
N LEU A 120 3.66 14.56 -1.00
CA LEU A 120 3.55 15.96 -1.42
C LEU A 120 3.36 16.04 -2.95
N MET A 121 2.63 17.04 -3.43
CA MET A 121 2.35 17.23 -4.86
C MET A 121 3.60 17.42 -5.74
N ASN A 122 4.71 17.85 -5.16
CA ASN A 122 6.03 18.00 -5.80
C ASN A 122 7.02 16.93 -5.33
N GLY A 123 6.56 15.89 -4.63
CA GLY A 123 7.36 14.76 -4.19
C GLY A 123 7.75 13.85 -5.35
N ARG A 124 8.77 13.04 -5.13
CA ARG A 124 9.17 11.99 -6.07
C ARG A 124 8.32 10.75 -5.85
N LEU A 125 8.03 10.02 -6.92
CA LEU A 125 7.43 8.70 -6.87
C LEU A 125 8.57 7.66 -7.00
N ASP A 126 9.18 7.30 -5.88
CA ASP A 126 10.33 6.39 -5.87
C ASP A 126 9.92 4.89 -5.86
N GLY A 127 8.64 4.59 -5.59
CA GLY A 127 8.02 3.27 -5.73
C GLY A 127 7.05 3.20 -6.91
N HIS A 128 5.77 2.87 -6.62
CA HIS A 128 4.68 2.92 -7.60
C HIS A 128 3.47 3.65 -7.00
N ILE A 129 2.39 3.83 -7.77
CA ILE A 129 1.18 4.48 -7.27
C ILE A 129 0.46 3.56 -6.29
N VAL A 130 0.54 3.86 -5.00
CA VAL A 130 -0.15 3.17 -3.92
C VAL A 130 -1.26 4.06 -3.38
N GLN A 131 -2.48 3.54 -3.29
CA GLN A 131 -3.63 4.30 -2.82
C GLN A 131 -3.84 4.22 -1.30
N GLY A 132 -3.29 3.17 -0.68
CA GLY A 132 -3.59 2.82 0.70
C GLY A 132 -4.94 2.10 0.83
N HIS A 133 -5.40 1.48 -0.24
CA HIS A 133 -6.67 0.77 -0.32
C HIS A 133 -6.41 -0.73 -0.49
N VAL A 134 -6.16 -1.39 0.62
CA VAL A 134 -5.88 -2.83 0.67
C VAL A 134 -7.01 -3.63 0.01
N ASP A 135 -6.65 -4.47 -0.95
CA ASP A 135 -7.60 -5.30 -1.70
C ASP A 135 -7.98 -6.56 -0.92
N GLN A 136 -6.98 -7.18 -0.32
CA GLN A 136 -7.11 -8.40 0.50
C GLN A 136 -5.84 -8.63 1.32
N THR A 137 -5.86 -9.67 2.13
CA THR A 137 -4.66 -10.18 2.79
C THR A 137 -4.02 -11.31 1.99
N ALA A 138 -2.72 -11.54 2.25
CA ALA A 138 -1.96 -12.68 1.80
C ALA A 138 -1.24 -13.32 2.98
N VAL A 139 -0.84 -14.59 2.84
CA VAL A 139 -0.10 -15.32 3.86
C VAL A 139 1.33 -15.56 3.36
N CYS A 140 2.31 -15.25 4.17
CA CYS A 140 3.69 -15.62 3.91
C CYS A 140 3.85 -17.14 4.06
N THR A 141 4.19 -17.82 2.98
CA THR A 141 4.35 -19.29 2.97
C THR A 141 5.80 -19.72 3.09
N GLU A 142 6.74 -18.86 2.70
CA GLU A 142 8.17 -19.14 2.75
C GLU A 142 8.96 -17.83 2.96
N VAL A 143 9.99 -17.91 3.78
CA VAL A 143 11.04 -16.90 3.91
C VAL A 143 12.37 -17.60 3.73
N ARG A 144 13.20 -17.12 2.81
CA ARG A 144 14.52 -17.67 2.53
C ARG A 144 15.55 -16.56 2.37
N GLU A 145 16.58 -16.61 3.17
CA GLU A 145 17.77 -15.78 2.98
C GLU A 145 18.68 -16.41 1.93
N ALA A 146 19.16 -15.62 1.00
CA ALA A 146 20.12 -16.04 -0.01
C ALA A 146 20.95 -14.86 -0.52
N ASP A 147 22.27 -15.03 -0.49
CA ASP A 147 23.23 -14.06 -1.04
C ASP A 147 23.07 -12.62 -0.51
N GLY A 148 22.74 -12.49 0.78
CA GLY A 148 22.56 -11.20 1.44
C GLY A 148 21.25 -10.49 1.10
N SER A 149 20.26 -11.22 0.59
CA SER A 149 18.90 -10.76 0.34
C SER A 149 17.91 -11.76 0.91
N TRP A 150 16.67 -11.33 1.14
CA TRP A 150 15.58 -12.20 1.59
C TRP A 150 14.56 -12.37 0.49
N TYR A 151 14.10 -13.60 0.29
CA TYR A 151 13.00 -13.95 -0.60
C TYR A 151 11.80 -14.33 0.23
N TYR A 152 10.67 -13.66 -0.02
CA TYR A 152 9.39 -13.94 0.62
C TYR A 152 8.41 -14.44 -0.42
N THR A 153 7.78 -15.58 -0.17
CA THR A 153 6.69 -16.11 -0.99
C THR A 153 5.37 -15.87 -0.28
N PHE A 154 4.43 -15.24 -0.98
CA PHE A 154 3.09 -14.94 -0.47
C PHE A 154 2.03 -15.68 -1.28
N GLU A 155 1.04 -16.22 -0.58
CA GLU A 155 -0.16 -16.79 -1.17
C GLU A 155 -1.38 -15.97 -0.79
N TYR A 156 -2.30 -15.77 -1.75
CA TYR A 156 -3.53 -15.03 -1.58
C TYR A 156 -4.73 -15.73 -2.21
N ALA A 157 -5.95 -15.37 -1.78
CA ALA A 157 -7.17 -15.94 -2.34
C ALA A 157 -7.32 -15.54 -3.80
N PHE A 158 -7.27 -16.51 -4.72
CA PHE A 158 -7.44 -16.30 -6.14
C PHE A 158 -8.92 -16.39 -6.52
N ASP A 159 -9.39 -15.39 -7.25
CA ASP A 159 -10.72 -15.33 -7.86
C ASP A 159 -10.54 -14.93 -9.33
N LYS A 160 -10.96 -15.80 -10.25
CA LYS A 160 -10.80 -15.59 -11.70
C LYS A 160 -11.49 -14.33 -12.19
N GLU A 161 -12.64 -13.98 -11.64
CA GLU A 161 -13.37 -12.77 -12.04
C GLU A 161 -12.69 -11.51 -11.49
N LYS A 162 -12.15 -11.56 -10.29
CA LYS A 162 -11.32 -10.47 -9.75
C LYS A 162 -10.01 -10.34 -10.53
N ALA A 163 -9.35 -11.43 -10.90
CA ALA A 163 -8.14 -11.40 -11.72
C ALA A 163 -8.38 -10.69 -13.07
N ARG A 164 -9.52 -10.97 -13.73
CA ARG A 164 -9.96 -10.24 -14.93
C ARG A 164 -10.24 -8.75 -14.68
N GLN A 165 -10.35 -8.32 -13.44
CA GLN A 165 -10.51 -6.92 -13.03
C GLN A 165 -9.20 -6.27 -12.63
N GLY A 166 -8.06 -6.96 -12.81
CA GLY A 166 -6.74 -6.45 -12.48
C GLY A 166 -6.29 -6.73 -11.04
N TYR A 167 -7.04 -7.58 -10.29
CA TYR A 167 -6.62 -8.04 -8.96
C TYR A 167 -5.71 -9.26 -9.07
N MET A 168 -4.54 -9.05 -9.64
CA MET A 168 -3.53 -10.07 -9.87
C MET A 168 -2.13 -9.45 -9.91
N THR A 169 -1.12 -10.27 -9.63
CA THR A 169 0.28 -9.87 -9.83
C THR A 169 0.74 -10.16 -11.24
N VAL A 170 1.72 -9.41 -11.71
CA VAL A 170 2.37 -9.58 -13.02
C VAL A 170 3.86 -9.74 -12.82
N GLU A 171 4.47 -10.68 -13.54
CA GLU A 171 5.93 -10.89 -13.48
C GLU A 171 6.67 -9.59 -13.78
N LYS A 172 7.61 -9.19 -12.91
CA LYS A 172 8.31 -7.90 -12.94
C LYS A 172 7.43 -6.66 -12.79
N GLY A 173 6.13 -6.82 -12.50
CA GLY A 173 5.26 -5.72 -12.11
C GLY A 173 5.45 -5.30 -10.66
N SER A 174 4.71 -4.28 -10.23
CA SER A 174 4.70 -3.78 -8.86
C SER A 174 3.56 -4.39 -8.05
N VAL A 175 3.80 -4.53 -6.77
CA VAL A 175 2.79 -4.88 -5.76
C VAL A 175 3.12 -4.18 -4.44
N CYS A 176 2.11 -3.80 -3.69
CA CYS A 176 2.29 -3.25 -2.36
C CYS A 176 1.98 -4.31 -1.30
N VAL A 177 2.97 -4.64 -0.46
CA VAL A 177 2.82 -5.60 0.65
C VAL A 177 3.11 -4.87 1.96
N ASN A 178 2.14 -4.85 2.88
CA ASN A 178 2.23 -4.07 4.12
C ASN A 178 2.74 -2.64 3.91
N GLY A 179 2.30 -1.97 2.84
CA GLY A 179 2.71 -0.61 2.51
C GLY A 179 4.06 -0.49 1.81
N VAL A 180 4.77 -1.58 1.54
CA VAL A 180 6.06 -1.58 0.83
C VAL A 180 5.85 -1.84 -0.65
N SER A 181 6.33 -0.95 -1.51
CA SER A 181 6.38 -1.12 -2.97
C SER A 181 7.45 -2.12 -3.35
N LEU A 182 7.07 -3.22 -3.99
CA LEU A 182 7.97 -4.33 -4.29
C LEU A 182 7.81 -4.80 -5.73
N THR A 183 8.91 -5.32 -6.29
CA THR A 183 8.90 -5.97 -7.59
C THR A 183 8.54 -7.43 -7.46
N VAL A 184 7.55 -7.85 -8.21
CA VAL A 184 7.07 -9.24 -8.27
C VAL A 184 8.05 -10.11 -9.05
N CYS A 185 8.33 -11.29 -8.54
CA CYS A 185 8.97 -12.38 -9.26
C CYS A 185 8.26 -13.71 -8.98
N ASN A 186 8.42 -14.67 -9.88
CA ASN A 186 7.74 -15.96 -9.81
C ASN A 186 6.21 -15.84 -9.63
N SER A 187 5.59 -14.92 -10.40
CA SER A 187 4.14 -14.68 -10.37
C SER A 187 3.37 -15.90 -10.83
N ARG A 188 2.34 -16.28 -10.06
CA ARG A 188 1.37 -17.34 -10.38
C ARG A 188 -0.04 -16.82 -10.10
N ASP A 189 -1.06 -17.61 -10.40
CA ASP A 189 -2.46 -17.20 -10.20
C ASP A 189 -2.77 -16.79 -8.76
N ASN A 190 -2.28 -17.54 -7.77
CA ASN A 190 -2.57 -17.36 -6.36
C ASN A 190 -1.35 -17.03 -5.49
N SER A 191 -0.18 -16.85 -6.09
CA SER A 191 1.05 -16.62 -5.33
C SER A 191 2.07 -15.81 -6.12
N PHE A 192 2.96 -15.19 -5.41
CA PHE A 192 4.11 -14.48 -5.96
C PHE A 192 5.26 -14.48 -4.95
N GLN A 193 6.44 -14.13 -5.43
CA GLN A 193 7.62 -13.93 -4.61
C GLN A 193 8.12 -12.51 -4.77
N VAL A 194 8.77 -12.00 -3.74
CA VAL A 194 9.50 -10.73 -3.77
C VAL A 194 10.91 -10.93 -3.22
N ALA A 195 11.86 -10.18 -3.75
CA ALA A 195 13.23 -10.13 -3.24
C ALA A 195 13.44 -8.83 -2.47
N ILE A 196 13.86 -8.92 -1.21
CA ILE A 196 14.02 -7.79 -0.29
C ILE A 196 15.52 -7.58 -0.05
N ILE A 197 16.00 -6.36 -0.26
CA ILE A 197 17.35 -5.95 0.06
C ILE A 197 17.51 -5.73 1.58
N PRO A 198 18.72 -5.79 2.14
CA PRO A 198 18.96 -5.58 3.58
C PRO A 198 18.32 -4.32 4.14
N TYR A 199 18.46 -3.20 3.44
CA TYR A 199 17.87 -1.93 3.86
C TYR A 199 16.36 -2.02 4.09
N THR A 200 15.61 -2.61 3.15
CA THR A 200 14.15 -2.77 3.27
C THR A 200 13.79 -3.75 4.39
N HIS A 201 14.54 -4.84 4.52
CA HIS A 201 14.35 -5.81 5.60
C HIS A 201 14.48 -5.14 6.97
N ASP A 202 15.54 -4.38 7.20
CA ASP A 202 15.88 -3.83 8.51
C ASP A 202 15.04 -2.59 8.89
N ASN A 203 14.56 -1.83 7.88
CA ASN A 203 13.83 -0.58 8.09
C ASN A 203 12.31 -0.70 7.94
N THR A 204 11.78 -1.91 7.75
CA THR A 204 10.35 -2.18 7.69
C THR A 204 9.97 -3.37 8.59
N ASN A 205 8.68 -3.65 8.73
CA ASN A 205 8.25 -4.82 9.48
C ASN A 205 8.51 -6.16 8.76
N PHE A 206 9.17 -6.15 7.60
CA PHE A 206 9.59 -7.36 6.90
C PHE A 206 10.53 -8.22 7.74
N CYS A 207 11.36 -7.62 8.60
CA CYS A 207 12.22 -8.35 9.54
C CYS A 207 11.43 -9.24 10.54
N GLN A 208 10.13 -8.99 10.73
CA GLN A 208 9.26 -9.76 11.60
C GLN A 208 8.35 -10.75 10.83
N ILE A 209 8.34 -10.69 9.50
CA ILE A 209 7.53 -11.59 8.67
C ILE A 209 8.17 -12.98 8.66
N ALA A 210 7.41 -13.97 9.09
CA ALA A 210 7.77 -15.37 9.07
C ALA A 210 6.69 -16.19 8.33
N LYS A 211 6.96 -17.46 8.10
CA LYS A 211 5.94 -18.38 7.56
C LYS A 211 4.68 -18.36 8.43
N GLY A 212 3.53 -18.14 7.82
CA GLY A 212 2.22 -18.01 8.47
C GLY A 212 1.82 -16.57 8.78
N THR A 213 2.70 -15.58 8.65
CA THR A 213 2.37 -14.18 8.86
C THR A 213 1.37 -13.70 7.81
N VAL A 214 0.30 -13.04 8.26
CA VAL A 214 -0.71 -12.40 7.40
C VAL A 214 -0.26 -10.98 7.07
N VAL A 215 -0.23 -10.63 5.80
CA VAL A 215 0.16 -9.31 5.29
C VAL A 215 -0.96 -8.68 4.48
N ASN A 216 -0.99 -7.36 4.40
CA ASN A 216 -1.88 -6.62 3.52
C ASN A 216 -1.35 -6.63 2.09
N LEU A 217 -2.24 -6.75 1.13
CA LEU A 217 -1.93 -6.78 -0.29
C LEU A 217 -2.77 -5.73 -1.03
N GLU A 218 -2.10 -4.81 -1.75
CA GLU A 218 -2.71 -3.90 -2.71
C GLU A 218 -2.08 -4.15 -4.08
N PHE A 219 -2.91 -4.53 -5.06
CA PHE A 219 -2.49 -4.71 -6.45
C PHE A 219 -2.33 -3.37 -7.14
N ASP A 220 -1.42 -3.30 -8.11
CA ASP A 220 -1.16 -2.07 -8.86
C ASP A 220 -2.45 -1.55 -9.51
N ILE A 221 -2.78 -0.29 -9.20
CA ILE A 221 -3.98 0.39 -9.68
C ILE A 221 -4.03 0.49 -11.21
N VAL A 222 -2.88 0.53 -11.86
CA VAL A 222 -2.79 0.60 -13.34
C VAL A 222 -3.45 -0.63 -13.97
N GLY A 223 -3.20 -1.84 -13.42
CA GLY A 223 -3.82 -3.07 -13.89
C GLY A 223 -5.36 -3.02 -13.77
N LYS A 224 -5.89 -2.49 -12.67
CA LYS A 224 -7.33 -2.35 -12.43
C LYS A 224 -8.00 -1.39 -13.42
N TYR A 225 -7.36 -0.25 -13.73
CA TYR A 225 -7.89 0.69 -14.71
C TYR A 225 -7.84 0.14 -16.14
N ILE A 226 -6.73 -0.46 -16.56
CA ILE A 226 -6.60 -1.09 -17.89
C ILE A 226 -7.67 -2.18 -18.06
N SER A 227 -7.79 -3.09 -17.10
CA SER A 227 -8.79 -4.16 -17.11
C SER A 227 -10.22 -3.62 -17.17
N LYS A 228 -10.50 -2.51 -16.49
CA LYS A 228 -11.81 -1.85 -16.54
C LYS A 228 -12.09 -1.27 -17.92
N MET A 229 -11.13 -0.62 -18.55
CA MET A 229 -11.28 0.01 -19.87
C MET A 229 -11.49 -1.04 -20.97
N MET A 230 -10.77 -2.16 -20.95
CA MET A 230 -10.90 -3.25 -21.94
C MET A 230 -12.25 -3.95 -21.92
N ARG A 231 -13.10 -3.72 -20.93
CA ARG A 231 -14.48 -4.29 -20.86
C ARG A 231 -15.51 -3.50 -21.67
N TYR A 232 -15.18 -2.30 -22.09
CA TYR A 232 -16.08 -1.42 -22.83
C TYR A 232 -15.72 -1.35 -24.33
N GLU A 233 -14.75 -2.13 -24.76
CA GLU A 233 -14.41 -2.39 -26.16
C GLU A 233 -15.09 -3.71 -26.64
#